data_fd62d77341f137ca3c433361b4dce922
#
_entry.id   fd62d77341f137ca3c433361b4dce922
#
_cell.length_a   1.000
_cell.length_b   1.000
_cell.length_c   1.000
_cell.angle_alpha   90.00
_cell.angle_beta   90.00
_cell.angle_gamma   90.00
#
_symmetry.space_group_name_H-M   'P 1'
#
loop_
_entity.id
_entity.type
_entity.pdbx_description
1 polymer ?
#
loop_
_entity_poly.entity_id
_entity_poly.type
_entity_poly.pdbx_seq_one_letter_code
_entity_poly.pdbx_strand_id
1 'polypeptide(L)'
;PLNFSQFQLLKNTFQNNGGTSLKIFELPDGRIPSGECSKFIVELVNELKQYNAKAEIAVLAFNRDTIRFLQKEIFSKSSNTEDVLVETIDRIQGLTTAFCIFFIPTESIPFALQINRFNVATSRARLCTLLIADKDILHFTTISEEVSNYFKKILQIG
;
A
#
# COMPACT_ATOMS: atom_id res chain seq x y z
N PRO A 1 9.91 -0.30 19.19
CA PRO A 1 8.89 -1.13 18.59
C PRO A 1 7.59 -0.36 18.36
N LEU A 2 6.86 -0.73 17.30
CA LEU A 2 5.61 -0.10 16.96
C LEU A 2 4.50 -0.53 17.92
N ASN A 3 3.68 0.43 18.32
CA ASN A 3 2.53 0.14 19.18
C ASN A 3 1.30 0.89 18.66
N PHE A 4 0.43 0.16 18.00
CA PHE A 4 -0.81 0.70 17.41
C PHE A 4 -2.05 0.43 18.28
N SER A 5 -1.89 0.05 19.53
CA SER A 5 -3.01 -0.39 20.38
C SER A 5 -4.13 0.63 20.51
N GLN A 6 -3.81 1.93 20.42
CA GLN A 6 -4.78 3.03 20.51
C GLN A 6 -5.29 3.52 19.15
N PHE A 7 -4.83 2.90 18.07
CA PHE A 7 -5.13 3.30 16.70
C PHE A 7 -5.84 2.16 15.99
N GLN A 8 -7.16 2.21 16.00
CA GLN A 8 -7.99 1.09 15.55
C GLN A 8 -7.71 0.68 14.10
N LEU A 9 -7.57 1.64 13.19
CA LEU A 9 -7.32 1.35 11.79
C LEU A 9 -5.93 0.76 11.58
N LEU A 10 -4.91 1.34 12.22
CA LEU A 10 -3.54 0.83 12.14
C LEU A 10 -3.43 -0.57 12.75
N LYS A 11 -4.06 -0.77 13.89
CA LYS A 11 -4.06 -2.07 14.57
C LYS A 11 -4.69 -3.15 13.70
N ASN A 12 -5.80 -2.84 13.05
CA ASN A 12 -6.50 -3.80 12.20
C ASN A 12 -5.78 -4.04 10.87
N THR A 13 -5.04 -3.05 10.39
CA THR A 13 -4.36 -3.12 9.11
C THR A 13 -2.99 -3.78 9.22
N PHE A 14 -2.20 -3.37 10.20
CA PHE A 14 -0.83 -3.88 10.41
C PHE A 14 -0.82 -4.84 11.59
N GLN A 15 -1.35 -6.03 11.40
CA GLN A 15 -1.59 -7.00 12.46
C GLN A 15 -0.35 -7.48 13.17
N ASN A 16 0.82 -7.39 12.53
CA ASN A 16 2.08 -7.93 13.07
C ASN A 16 3.04 -6.86 13.58
N ASN A 17 2.58 -5.62 13.78
CA ASN A 17 3.41 -4.51 14.24
C ASN A 17 4.69 -4.33 13.43
N GLY A 18 4.59 -4.58 12.13
CA GLY A 18 5.73 -4.49 11.20
C GLY A 18 5.57 -5.48 10.06
N GLY A 19 6.49 -5.44 9.09
CA GLY A 19 6.46 -6.32 7.94
C GLY A 19 5.42 -5.91 6.91
N THR A 20 4.88 -6.89 6.18
CA THR A 20 3.97 -6.66 5.06
C THR A 20 2.58 -7.22 5.38
N SER A 21 1.57 -6.41 5.10
CA SER A 21 0.17 -6.78 5.24
C SER A 21 -0.56 -6.62 3.91
N LEU A 22 -1.68 -7.29 3.76
CA LEU A 22 -2.50 -7.24 2.54
C LEU A 22 -3.92 -6.83 2.89
N LYS A 23 -4.44 -5.83 2.19
CA LYS A 23 -5.83 -5.40 2.29
C LYS A 23 -6.51 -5.61 0.94
N ILE A 24 -7.59 -6.37 0.94
CA ILE A 24 -8.32 -6.70 -0.27
C ILE A 24 -9.57 -5.83 -0.36
N PHE A 25 -9.78 -5.25 -1.54
CA PHE A 25 -11.01 -4.54 -1.88
C PHE A 25 -11.63 -5.18 -3.12
N GLU A 26 -12.91 -5.00 -3.27
CA GLU A 26 -13.59 -5.28 -4.53
C GLU A 26 -13.53 -4.01 -5.36
N LEU A 27 -12.59 -3.96 -6.29
CA LEU A 27 -12.36 -2.78 -7.11
C LEU A 27 -13.11 -2.92 -8.44
N PRO A 28 -13.86 -1.91 -8.83
CA PRO A 28 -14.41 -1.90 -10.19
C PRO A 28 -13.31 -1.79 -11.22
N ASP A 29 -13.64 -2.02 -12.48
CA ASP A 29 -12.68 -1.94 -13.57
C ASP A 29 -11.97 -0.59 -13.60
N GLY A 30 -10.68 -0.61 -13.95
CA GLY A 30 -9.91 0.59 -14.17
C GLY A 30 -8.76 0.77 -13.20
N ARG A 31 -8.15 1.96 -13.29
CA ARG A 31 -6.92 2.33 -12.58
C ARG A 31 -7.19 3.17 -11.34
N ILE A 32 -8.42 3.67 -11.21
CA ILE A 32 -8.77 4.61 -10.15
C ILE A 32 -9.35 3.83 -8.99
N PRO A 33 -8.89 4.06 -7.75
CA PRO A 33 -9.46 3.42 -6.58
C PRO A 33 -10.96 3.72 -6.44
N SER A 34 -11.72 2.74 -5.96
CA SER A 34 -13.10 2.97 -5.58
C SER A 34 -13.18 4.03 -4.46
N GLY A 35 -14.35 4.64 -4.28
CA GLY A 35 -14.54 5.61 -3.22
C GLY A 35 -14.22 5.04 -1.84
N GLU A 36 -14.60 3.79 -1.60
CA GLU A 36 -14.29 3.09 -0.35
C GLU A 36 -12.78 2.91 -0.16
N CYS A 37 -12.08 2.49 -1.22
CA CYS A 37 -10.64 2.27 -1.18
C CYS A 37 -9.88 3.58 -0.97
N SER A 38 -10.23 4.64 -1.70
CA SER A 38 -9.55 5.92 -1.54
C SER A 38 -9.78 6.53 -0.17
N LYS A 39 -10.99 6.40 0.36
CA LYS A 39 -11.29 6.82 1.74
C LYS A 39 -10.44 6.08 2.75
N PHE A 40 -10.30 4.77 2.58
CA PHE A 40 -9.45 3.95 3.44
C PHE A 40 -8.00 4.44 3.42
N ILE A 41 -7.46 4.71 2.23
CA ILE A 41 -6.07 5.19 2.09
C ILE A 41 -5.90 6.53 2.82
N VAL A 42 -6.82 7.47 2.63
CA VAL A 42 -6.76 8.78 3.30
C VAL A 42 -6.84 8.62 4.81
N GLU A 43 -7.75 7.80 5.30
CA GLU A 43 -7.89 7.56 6.74
C GLU A 43 -6.64 6.91 7.33
N LEU A 44 -6.04 5.98 6.58
CA LEU A 44 -4.80 5.33 7.01
C LEU A 44 -3.65 6.32 7.12
N VAL A 45 -3.48 7.19 6.13
CA VAL A 45 -2.46 8.25 6.16
C VAL A 45 -2.70 9.17 7.36
N ASN A 46 -3.94 9.60 7.58
CA ASN A 46 -4.28 10.46 8.70
C ASN A 46 -3.96 9.81 10.05
N GLU A 47 -4.29 8.54 10.20
CA GLU A 47 -4.04 7.83 11.45
C GLU A 47 -2.54 7.61 11.68
N LEU A 48 -1.77 7.30 10.61
CA LEU A 48 -0.32 7.22 10.71
C LEU A 48 0.28 8.55 11.19
N LYS A 49 -0.23 9.67 10.69
CA LYS A 49 0.23 11.00 11.11
C LYS A 49 -0.19 11.35 12.54
N GLN A 50 -1.31 10.82 13.01
CA GLN A 50 -1.68 10.93 14.41
C GLN A 50 -0.77 10.10 15.30
N TYR A 51 -0.40 8.91 14.84
CA TYR A 51 0.55 8.03 15.53
C TYR A 51 1.92 8.68 15.64
N ASN A 52 2.40 9.26 14.54
CA ASN A 52 3.67 9.98 14.49
C ASN A 52 3.59 11.09 13.44
N ALA A 53 3.54 12.34 13.89
CA ALA A 53 3.42 13.50 13.00
C ALA A 53 4.54 13.61 11.98
N LYS A 54 5.72 13.03 12.27
CA LYS A 54 6.88 13.03 11.38
C LYS A 54 7.04 11.73 10.61
N ALA A 55 6.04 10.85 10.62
CA ALA A 55 6.11 9.60 9.89
C ALA A 55 6.32 9.83 8.39
N GLU A 56 7.32 9.16 7.83
CA GLU A 56 7.57 9.14 6.41
C GLU A 56 6.68 8.08 5.76
N ILE A 57 5.81 8.50 4.86
CA ILE A 57 4.83 7.61 4.22
C ILE A 57 4.98 7.72 2.71
N ALA A 58 5.14 6.59 2.04
CA ALA A 58 5.08 6.51 0.58
C ALA A 58 3.81 5.80 0.16
N VAL A 59 3.06 6.42 -0.74
CA VAL A 59 1.89 5.80 -1.39
C VAL A 59 2.28 5.59 -2.85
N LEU A 60 2.28 4.33 -3.27
CA LEU A 60 2.85 3.92 -4.55
C LEU A 60 1.82 3.23 -5.43
N ALA A 61 1.94 3.43 -6.72
CA ALA A 61 1.19 2.71 -7.75
C ALA A 61 2.00 2.66 -9.04
N PHE A 62 1.49 1.95 -10.05
CA PHE A 62 2.20 1.83 -11.35
C PHE A 62 1.82 2.91 -12.33
N ASN A 63 0.58 3.43 -12.26
CA ASN A 63 0.04 4.30 -13.28
C ASN A 63 -0.01 5.75 -12.82
N ARG A 64 0.37 6.66 -13.71
CA ARG A 64 0.32 8.10 -13.40
C ARG A 64 -1.08 8.58 -13.10
N ASP A 65 -2.10 8.06 -13.79
CA ASP A 65 -3.49 8.44 -13.53
C ASP A 65 -3.91 8.08 -12.11
N THR A 66 -3.54 6.90 -11.66
CA THR A 66 -3.77 6.46 -10.29
C THR A 66 -3.09 7.39 -9.29
N ILE A 67 -1.83 7.73 -9.56
CA ILE A 67 -1.05 8.61 -8.69
C ILE A 67 -1.66 10.01 -8.62
N ARG A 68 -2.07 10.59 -9.76
CA ARG A 68 -2.71 11.91 -9.77
C ARG A 68 -3.98 11.92 -8.94
N PHE A 69 -4.79 10.87 -9.06
CA PHE A 69 -6.00 10.74 -8.27
C PHE A 69 -5.69 10.65 -6.78
N LEU A 70 -4.72 9.80 -6.40
CA LEU A 70 -4.34 9.63 -5.01
C LEU A 70 -3.71 10.90 -4.43
N GLN A 71 -2.89 11.60 -5.20
CA GLN A 71 -2.33 12.90 -4.78
C GLN A 71 -3.44 13.89 -4.44
N LYS A 72 -4.42 14.01 -5.33
CA LYS A 72 -5.54 14.91 -5.11
C LYS A 72 -6.32 14.55 -3.86
N GLU A 73 -6.61 13.25 -3.68
CA GLU A 73 -7.39 12.79 -2.53
C GLU A 73 -6.62 12.97 -1.23
N ILE A 74 -5.37 12.57 -1.20
CA ILE A 74 -4.56 12.62 0.02
C ILE A 74 -4.26 14.07 0.40
N PHE A 75 -3.76 14.88 -0.54
CA PHE A 75 -3.33 16.24 -0.22
C PHE A 75 -4.48 17.21 0.04
N SER A 76 -5.71 16.90 -0.44
CA SER A 76 -6.88 17.72 -0.14
C SER A 76 -7.60 17.31 1.14
N LYS A 77 -7.51 16.05 1.56
CA LYS A 77 -8.29 15.50 2.65
C LYS A 77 -7.49 15.13 3.90
N SER A 78 -6.17 15.17 3.81
CA SER A 78 -5.32 14.86 4.95
C SER A 78 -4.90 16.15 5.67
N SER A 79 -4.93 16.12 6.99
CA SER A 79 -4.59 17.29 7.81
C SER A 79 -3.08 17.55 7.88
N ASN A 80 -2.27 16.51 7.73
CA ASN A 80 -0.81 16.61 7.75
C ASN A 80 -0.26 15.78 6.60
N THR A 81 0.37 16.43 5.62
CA THR A 81 0.97 15.79 4.46
C THR A 81 2.49 15.95 4.41
N GLU A 82 3.10 16.45 5.49
CA GLU A 82 4.55 16.53 5.58
C GLU A 82 5.15 15.10 5.49
N ASP A 83 6.17 14.94 4.67
CA ASP A 83 6.83 13.65 4.45
C ASP A 83 5.91 12.56 3.89
N VAL A 84 4.83 12.94 3.23
CA VAL A 84 3.97 12.03 2.47
C VAL A 84 4.34 12.14 1.00
N LEU A 85 4.83 11.04 0.45
CA LEU A 85 5.19 10.93 -0.96
C LEU A 85 4.14 10.07 -1.68
N VAL A 86 3.60 10.57 -2.78
CA VAL A 86 2.66 9.82 -3.63
C VAL A 86 3.25 9.79 -5.03
N GLU A 87 3.80 8.64 -5.44
CA GLU A 87 4.58 8.52 -6.66
C GLU A 87 4.44 7.15 -7.32
N THR A 88 4.85 7.08 -8.60
CA THR A 88 4.98 5.79 -9.27
C THR A 88 6.20 5.04 -8.74
N ILE A 89 6.13 3.71 -8.81
CA ILE A 89 7.23 2.85 -8.34
C ILE A 89 8.54 3.17 -9.06
N ASP A 90 8.48 3.47 -10.35
CA ASP A 90 9.67 3.71 -11.15
C ASP A 90 10.44 4.96 -10.69
N ARG A 91 9.78 5.91 -10.04
CA ARG A 91 10.41 7.15 -9.59
C ARG A 91 11.04 7.08 -8.21
N ILE A 92 10.83 5.99 -7.47
CA ILE A 92 11.28 5.90 -6.09
C ILE A 92 12.51 5.02 -5.90
N GLN A 93 13.25 4.76 -6.96
CA GLN A 93 14.46 3.94 -6.84
C GLN A 93 15.44 4.53 -5.83
N GLY A 94 15.91 3.70 -4.92
CA GLY A 94 16.84 4.11 -3.88
C GLY A 94 16.21 4.82 -2.68
N LEU A 95 14.91 5.13 -2.72
CA LEU A 95 14.21 5.77 -1.62
C LEU A 95 13.70 4.73 -0.64
N THR A 96 13.83 5.00 0.65
CA THR A 96 13.20 4.21 1.71
C THR A 96 12.36 5.12 2.59
N THR A 97 11.24 4.60 3.10
CA THR A 97 10.36 5.32 4.01
C THR A 97 10.01 4.44 5.21
N ALA A 98 9.43 5.02 6.25
CA ALA A 98 9.00 4.23 7.39
C ALA A 98 7.81 3.34 7.04
N PHE A 99 6.84 3.90 6.33
CA PHE A 99 5.61 3.20 5.93
C PHE A 99 5.42 3.29 4.42
N CYS A 100 4.96 2.21 3.81
CA CYS A 100 4.67 2.16 2.39
C CYS A 100 3.28 1.58 2.15
N ILE A 101 2.48 2.28 1.37
CA ILE A 101 1.17 1.81 0.91
C ILE A 101 1.28 1.61 -0.60
N PHE A 102 1.14 0.38 -1.04
CA PHE A 102 1.26 0.03 -2.46
C PHE A 102 -0.10 -0.36 -3.01
N PHE A 103 -0.67 0.49 -3.86
CA PHE A 103 -1.96 0.25 -4.48
C PHE A 103 -1.80 -0.47 -5.82
N ILE A 104 -2.48 -1.63 -5.96
CA ILE A 104 -2.44 -2.47 -7.15
C ILE A 104 -3.84 -2.55 -7.73
N PRO A 105 -4.21 -1.69 -8.71
CA PRO A 105 -5.50 -1.80 -9.38
C PRO A 105 -5.57 -3.07 -10.22
N THR A 106 -6.78 -3.53 -10.52
CA THR A 106 -7.02 -4.77 -11.25
C THR A 106 -6.21 -4.87 -12.55
N GLU A 107 -6.18 -3.80 -13.34
CA GLU A 107 -5.42 -3.76 -14.60
C GLU A 107 -3.93 -3.98 -14.42
N SER A 108 -3.40 -3.61 -13.28
CA SER A 108 -1.96 -3.66 -13.02
C SER A 108 -1.51 -4.95 -12.35
N ILE A 109 -2.42 -5.85 -12.00
CA ILE A 109 -2.06 -7.06 -11.27
C ILE A 109 -0.98 -7.89 -11.98
N PRO A 110 -1.13 -8.26 -13.26
CA PRO A 110 -0.10 -9.06 -13.92
C PRO A 110 1.26 -8.37 -13.97
N PHE A 111 1.25 -7.05 -14.15
CA PHE A 111 2.45 -6.23 -14.22
C PHE A 111 3.09 -6.06 -12.84
N ALA A 112 2.26 -5.87 -11.82
CA ALA A 112 2.71 -5.70 -10.44
C ALA A 112 3.39 -6.95 -9.90
N LEU A 113 2.93 -8.12 -10.32
CA LEU A 113 3.44 -9.40 -9.84
C LEU A 113 4.70 -9.85 -10.56
N GLN A 114 5.23 -9.08 -11.50
CA GLN A 114 6.58 -9.31 -12.00
C GLN A 114 7.57 -9.14 -10.85
N ILE A 115 8.42 -10.14 -10.66
CA ILE A 115 9.19 -10.28 -9.44
C ILE A 115 10.04 -9.05 -9.09
N ASN A 116 10.66 -8.42 -10.10
CA ASN A 116 11.52 -7.26 -9.85
C ASN A 116 10.74 -6.06 -9.31
N ARG A 117 9.57 -5.80 -9.89
CA ARG A 117 8.71 -4.69 -9.46
C ARG A 117 8.11 -4.94 -8.10
N PHE A 118 7.67 -6.17 -7.86
CA PHE A 118 7.12 -6.57 -6.58
C PHE A 118 8.16 -6.41 -5.47
N ASN A 119 9.39 -6.87 -5.71
CA ASN A 119 10.47 -6.74 -4.74
C ASN A 119 10.84 -5.28 -4.48
N VAL A 120 10.85 -4.44 -5.51
CA VAL A 120 11.11 -3.00 -5.33
C VAL A 120 10.06 -2.38 -4.42
N ALA A 121 8.78 -2.66 -4.66
CA ALA A 121 7.70 -2.10 -3.87
C ALA A 121 7.74 -2.57 -2.42
N THR A 122 7.90 -3.87 -2.19
CA THR A 122 7.83 -4.45 -0.85
C THR A 122 9.07 -4.18 0.00
N SER A 123 10.18 -3.76 -0.61
CA SER A 123 11.43 -3.47 0.11
C SER A 123 11.61 -2.00 0.49
N ARG A 124 10.63 -1.12 0.15
CA ARG A 124 10.78 0.33 0.38
C ARG A 124 10.53 0.78 1.81
N ALA A 125 9.80 0.01 2.61
CA ALA A 125 9.44 0.41 3.96
C ALA A 125 10.41 -0.19 4.99
N ARG A 126 10.82 0.66 5.95
CA ARG A 126 11.62 0.21 7.08
C ARG A 126 10.77 -0.48 8.15
N LEU A 127 9.53 -0.07 8.30
CA LEU A 127 8.64 -0.55 9.37
C LEU A 127 7.49 -1.39 8.86
N CYS A 128 6.64 -0.84 8.01
CA CYS A 128 5.44 -1.54 7.54
C CYS A 128 5.18 -1.28 6.07
N THR A 129 4.76 -2.32 5.36
CA THR A 129 4.25 -2.23 3.99
C THR A 129 2.81 -2.73 3.97
N LEU A 130 1.92 -1.97 3.37
CA LEU A 130 0.56 -2.41 3.10
C LEU A 130 0.36 -2.55 1.60
N LEU A 131 0.01 -3.75 1.15
CA LEU A 131 -0.43 -4.00 -0.23
C LEU A 131 -1.94 -3.86 -0.26
N ILE A 132 -2.45 -3.01 -1.14
CA ILE A 132 -3.89 -2.85 -1.37
C ILE A 132 -4.18 -3.32 -2.78
N ALA A 133 -5.03 -4.33 -2.91
CA ALA A 133 -5.29 -4.94 -4.20
C ALA A 133 -6.75 -5.39 -4.34
N ASP A 134 -7.17 -5.60 -5.58
CA ASP A 134 -8.44 -6.25 -5.87
C ASP A 134 -8.39 -7.71 -5.44
N LYS A 135 -9.54 -8.27 -5.09
CA LYS A 135 -9.67 -9.67 -4.70
C LYS A 135 -9.13 -10.65 -5.76
N ASP A 136 -9.11 -10.25 -7.02
CA ASP A 136 -8.60 -11.10 -8.10
C ASP A 136 -7.11 -11.35 -8.01
N ILE A 137 -6.37 -10.58 -7.20
CA ILE A 137 -4.94 -10.82 -7.01
C ILE A 137 -4.67 -12.25 -6.53
N LEU A 138 -5.60 -12.84 -5.81
CA LEU A 138 -5.46 -14.20 -5.31
C LEU A 138 -5.42 -15.23 -6.43
N HIS A 139 -5.98 -14.91 -7.60
CA HIS A 139 -5.97 -15.78 -8.76
C HIS A 139 -4.71 -15.67 -9.61
N PHE A 140 -3.87 -14.66 -9.36
CA PHE A 140 -2.63 -14.43 -10.08
C PHE A 140 -1.40 -14.97 -9.37
N THR A 141 -1.56 -15.65 -8.25
CA THR A 141 -0.43 -16.17 -7.45
C THR A 141 0.36 -17.27 -8.13
N THR A 142 -0.09 -17.78 -9.28
CA THR A 142 0.59 -18.81 -10.06
C THR A 142 1.61 -18.24 -11.05
N ILE A 143 1.70 -16.92 -11.21
CA ILE A 143 2.60 -16.28 -12.17
C ILE A 143 4.06 -16.58 -11.84
N SER A 144 4.42 -16.57 -10.56
CA SER A 144 5.75 -16.86 -10.07
C SER A 144 5.63 -17.65 -8.77
N GLU A 145 6.38 -18.73 -8.64
CA GLU A 145 6.40 -19.53 -7.42
C GLU A 145 6.82 -18.70 -6.21
N GLU A 146 7.83 -17.83 -6.39
CA GLU A 146 8.33 -16.97 -5.33
C GLU A 146 7.27 -15.97 -4.86
N VAL A 147 6.56 -15.33 -5.78
CA VAL A 147 5.47 -14.41 -5.46
C VAL A 147 4.30 -15.17 -4.84
N SER A 148 3.97 -16.34 -5.37
CA SER A 148 2.91 -17.19 -4.82
C SER A 148 3.21 -17.56 -3.36
N ASN A 149 4.42 -17.99 -3.06
CA ASN A 149 4.83 -18.33 -1.70
C ASN A 149 4.77 -17.10 -0.78
N TYR A 150 5.16 -15.95 -1.27
CA TYR A 150 5.08 -14.70 -0.52
C TYR A 150 3.63 -14.37 -0.14
N PHE A 151 2.69 -14.45 -1.08
CA PHE A 151 1.27 -14.20 -0.80
C PHE A 151 0.69 -15.21 0.17
N LYS A 152 1.04 -16.48 0.03
CA LYS A 152 0.60 -17.51 0.98
C LYS A 152 1.05 -17.19 2.39
N LYS A 153 2.28 -16.73 2.54
CA LYS A 153 2.82 -16.32 3.84
C LYS A 153 2.07 -15.15 4.44
N ILE A 154 1.77 -14.12 3.64
CA ILE A 154 1.02 -12.94 4.09
C ILE A 154 -0.40 -13.35 4.51
N LEU A 155 -1.07 -14.18 3.70
CA LEU A 155 -2.44 -14.60 3.97
C LEU A 155 -2.55 -15.49 5.22
N GLN A 156 -1.53 -16.28 5.52
CA GLN A 156 -1.51 -17.08 6.74
C GLN A 156 -1.35 -16.21 8.00
N ILE A 157 -0.72 -15.06 7.86
CA ILE A 157 -0.50 -14.12 8.96
C ILE A 157 -1.70 -13.19 9.14
N GLY A 158 -2.33 -12.82 8.04
CA GLY A 158 -3.51 -11.97 8.03
C GLY A 158 -4.77 -12.78 8.05
#